data_27b5d6cf66664cfffeadb71e6003c736
#
_entry.id   27b5d6cf66664cfffeadb71e6003c736
#
_cell.length_a   1.000
_cell.length_b   1.000
_cell.length_c   1.000
_cell.angle_alpha   90.00
_cell.angle_beta   90.00
_cell.angle_gamma   90.00
#
_symmetry.space_group_name_H-M   'P 1'
#
loop_
_entity.id
_entity.type
_entity.pdbx_description
1 polymer ?
#
loop_
_entity_poly.entity_id
_entity_poly.type
_entity_poly.pdbx_seq_one_letter_code
_entity_poly.pdbx_strand_id
1 'polypeptide(L)'
;MYHVIIIEDDPMVASINKQYVEVTPEFRVDRIFKNGSEALPYLKTNPTDLIILDYYTPVMNGGEFLDALHNAGLTPSVIMVTSANDTDIVRSLLNRGITDYLVKPFEYTRFKTALDRFTETKKYLEHSHGGLGQ
;
A
#
# COMPACT_ATOMS: atom_id res chain seq x y z
N MET A 1 0.81 -16.28 2.28
CA MET A 1 0.09 -15.20 2.99
C MET A 1 0.81 -13.89 2.81
N TYR A 2 0.15 -12.91 2.25
CA TYR A 2 0.71 -11.58 2.10
C TYR A 2 0.39 -10.73 3.33
N HIS A 3 1.39 -10.10 3.90
CA HIS A 3 1.27 -9.27 5.09
C HIS A 3 1.02 -7.82 4.66
N VAL A 4 -0.07 -7.24 5.16
CA VAL A 4 -0.52 -5.90 4.79
C VAL A 4 -0.59 -5.02 6.03
N ILE A 5 -0.18 -3.78 5.91
CA ILE A 5 -0.52 -2.75 6.89
C ILE A 5 -1.36 -1.67 6.21
N ILE A 6 -2.16 -0.98 7.01
CA ILE A 6 -3.00 0.12 6.56
C ILE A 6 -2.57 1.36 7.31
N ILE A 7 -2.37 2.45 6.59
CA ILE A 7 -2.06 3.76 7.17
C ILE A 7 -3.21 4.69 6.81
N GLU A 8 -4.07 4.95 7.79
CA GLU A 8 -5.30 5.71 7.63
C GLU A 8 -5.74 6.24 8.99
N ASP A 9 -5.96 7.54 9.10
CA ASP A 9 -6.32 8.18 10.38
C ASP A 9 -7.81 8.08 10.70
N ASP A 10 -8.68 7.89 9.70
CA ASP A 10 -10.12 7.71 9.91
C ASP A 10 -10.39 6.24 10.24
N PRO A 11 -10.84 5.93 11.48
CA PRO A 11 -11.05 4.54 11.89
C PRO A 11 -12.10 3.80 11.05
N MET A 12 -13.13 4.50 10.58
CA MET A 12 -14.17 3.89 9.76
C MET A 12 -13.61 3.49 8.40
N VAL A 13 -12.86 4.38 7.76
CA VAL A 13 -12.22 4.11 6.47
C VAL A 13 -11.21 2.98 6.61
N ALA A 14 -10.40 3.00 7.66
CA ALA A 14 -9.42 1.94 7.93
C ALA A 14 -10.11 0.58 8.09
N SER A 15 -11.24 0.55 8.79
CA SER A 15 -12.01 -0.68 8.99
C SER A 15 -12.56 -1.22 7.67
N ILE A 16 -13.09 -0.35 6.82
CA ILE A 16 -13.60 -0.75 5.50
C ILE A 16 -12.46 -1.30 4.64
N ASN A 17 -11.32 -0.63 4.62
CA ASN A 17 -10.16 -1.09 3.86
C ASN A 17 -9.68 -2.45 4.35
N LYS A 18 -9.67 -2.65 5.66
CA LYS A 18 -9.31 -3.95 6.24
C LYS A 18 -10.26 -5.05 5.77
N GLN A 19 -11.57 -4.78 5.80
CA GLN A 19 -12.55 -5.75 5.32
C GLN A 19 -12.32 -6.09 3.86
N TYR A 20 -12.05 -5.08 3.03
CA TYR A 20 -11.79 -5.28 1.60
C TYR A 20 -10.54 -6.14 1.38
N VAL A 21 -9.49 -5.93 2.16
CA VAL A 21 -8.27 -6.74 2.04
C VAL A 21 -8.56 -8.18 2.44
N GLU A 22 -9.26 -8.38 3.56
CA GLU A 22 -9.41 -9.70 4.16
C GLU A 22 -10.50 -10.57 3.53
N VAL A 23 -11.27 -10.02 2.57
CA VAL A 23 -12.14 -10.84 1.72
C VAL A 23 -11.31 -11.84 0.90
N THR A 24 -10.09 -11.49 0.55
CA THR A 24 -9.19 -12.37 -0.19
C THR A 24 -8.30 -13.16 0.78
N PRO A 25 -8.42 -14.51 0.82
CA PRO A 25 -7.72 -15.31 1.84
C PRO A 25 -6.20 -15.22 1.81
N GLU A 26 -5.63 -14.79 0.70
CA GLU A 26 -4.18 -14.66 0.55
C GLU A 26 -3.60 -13.47 1.32
N PHE A 27 -4.44 -12.58 1.83
CA PHE A 27 -4.02 -11.34 2.49
C PHE A 27 -4.40 -11.32 3.96
N ARG A 28 -3.54 -10.73 4.75
CA ARG A 28 -3.78 -10.53 6.18
C ARG A 28 -3.36 -9.11 6.56
N VAL A 29 -4.23 -8.37 7.23
CA VAL A 29 -3.89 -7.06 7.78
C VAL A 29 -3.29 -7.25 9.16
N ASP A 30 -2.01 -6.98 9.29
CA ASP A 30 -1.28 -7.14 10.55
C ASP A 30 -1.50 -5.97 11.50
N ARG A 31 -1.51 -4.74 10.98
CA ARG A 31 -1.63 -3.53 11.79
C ARG A 31 -2.28 -2.41 11.00
N ILE A 32 -2.89 -1.49 11.74
CA ILE A 32 -3.41 -0.22 11.23
C ILE A 32 -2.73 0.90 12.00
N PHE A 33 -2.19 1.87 11.27
CA PHE A 33 -1.52 3.05 11.84
C PHE A 33 -2.27 4.32 11.43
N LYS A 34 -2.22 5.32 12.28
CA LYS A 34 -2.89 6.61 12.01
C LYS A 34 -2.09 7.49 11.04
N ASN A 35 -0.77 7.27 10.97
CA ASN A 35 0.10 8.03 10.09
C ASN A 35 1.37 7.23 9.79
N GLY A 36 2.13 7.69 8.79
CA GLY A 36 3.34 7.00 8.37
C GLY A 36 4.46 7.05 9.39
N SER A 37 4.53 8.13 10.17
CA SER A 37 5.55 8.26 11.19
C SER A 37 5.49 7.15 12.24
N GLU A 38 4.27 6.73 12.61
CA GLU A 38 4.09 5.61 13.54
C GLU A 38 4.39 4.26 12.89
N ALA A 39 4.20 4.15 11.58
CA ALA A 39 4.41 2.89 10.86
C ALA A 39 5.90 2.59 10.61
N LEU A 40 6.74 3.60 10.47
CA LEU A 40 8.15 3.41 10.10
C LEU A 40 8.91 2.50 11.05
N PRO A 41 8.86 2.67 12.38
CA PRO A 41 9.57 1.76 13.29
C PRO A 41 9.11 0.30 13.14
N TYR A 42 7.81 0.11 12.96
CA TYR A 42 7.24 -1.23 12.77
C TYR A 42 7.80 -1.89 11.50
N LEU A 43 7.85 -1.14 10.40
CA LEU A 43 8.31 -1.65 9.12
C LEU A 43 9.79 -2.06 9.13
N LYS A 44 10.59 -1.46 9.99
CA LYS A 44 12.00 -1.80 10.11
C LYS A 44 12.24 -3.18 10.72
N THR A 45 11.29 -3.69 11.49
CA THR A 45 11.44 -4.95 12.21
C THR A 45 10.39 -6.00 11.84
N ASN A 46 9.42 -5.66 11.02
CA ASN A 46 8.34 -6.57 10.64
C ASN A 46 8.22 -6.63 9.13
N PRO A 47 8.44 -7.79 8.50
CA PRO A 47 8.29 -7.92 7.05
C PRO A 47 6.86 -7.58 6.62
N THR A 48 6.74 -6.70 5.64
CA THR A 48 5.45 -6.24 5.13
C THR A 48 5.50 -6.29 3.61
N ASP A 49 4.50 -6.89 3.00
CA ASP A 49 4.44 -7.05 1.55
C ASP A 49 3.76 -5.87 0.87
N LEU A 50 2.72 -5.33 1.50
CA LEU A 50 1.86 -4.32 0.90
C LEU A 50 1.42 -3.31 1.94
N ILE A 51 1.43 -2.03 1.56
CA ILE A 51 0.90 -0.94 2.38
C ILE A 51 -0.25 -0.29 1.64
N ILE A 52 -1.40 -0.20 2.30
CA ILE A 52 -2.52 0.62 1.84
C ILE A 52 -2.38 1.96 2.54
N LEU A 53 -2.05 3.00 1.79
CA LEU A 53 -1.60 4.28 2.34
C LEU A 53 -2.51 5.42 1.91
N ASP A 54 -3.16 6.07 2.86
CA ASP A 54 -3.86 7.32 2.61
C ASP A 54 -2.83 8.45 2.41
N TYR A 55 -2.96 9.18 1.31
CA TYR A 55 -2.03 10.27 1.00
C TYR A 55 -2.06 11.39 2.04
N TYR A 56 -3.25 11.72 2.54
CA TYR A 56 -3.46 12.89 3.42
C TYR A 56 -3.53 12.52 4.89
N THR A 57 -2.66 11.67 5.36
CA THR A 57 -2.59 11.40 6.81
C THR A 57 -1.89 12.55 7.54
N PRO A 58 -2.22 12.77 8.83
CA PRO A 58 -1.54 13.80 9.62
C PRO A 58 -0.06 13.48 9.82
N VAL A 59 0.72 14.48 10.15
CA VAL A 59 2.15 14.43 10.45
C VAL A 59 3.00 14.23 9.18
N MET A 60 2.62 13.29 8.31
CA MET A 60 3.41 12.92 7.15
C MET A 60 2.47 12.53 6.02
N ASN A 61 2.53 13.22 4.89
CA ASN A 61 1.71 12.83 3.74
C ASN A 61 2.31 11.63 3.01
N GLY A 62 1.55 11.10 2.03
CA GLY A 62 1.97 9.89 1.32
C GLY A 62 3.31 10.05 0.58
N GLY A 63 3.56 11.22 -0.02
CA GLY A 63 4.83 11.47 -0.69
C GLY A 63 6.01 11.48 0.27
N GLU A 64 5.84 12.13 1.41
CA GLU A 64 6.86 12.15 2.46
C GLU A 64 7.12 10.75 3.00
N PHE A 65 6.07 9.96 3.15
CA PHE A 65 6.22 8.58 3.61
C PHE A 65 7.00 7.73 2.62
N LEU A 66 6.73 7.88 1.32
CA LEU A 66 7.49 7.18 0.28
C LEU A 66 8.98 7.55 0.34
N ASP A 67 9.29 8.85 0.57
CA ASP A 67 10.67 9.29 0.75
C ASP A 67 11.32 8.60 1.96
N ALA A 68 10.57 8.52 3.06
CA ALA A 68 11.08 7.89 4.28
C ALA A 68 11.34 6.40 4.09
N LEU A 69 10.47 5.69 3.34
CA LEU A 69 10.70 4.28 2.99
C LEU A 69 11.98 4.13 2.17
N HIS A 70 12.14 4.96 1.16
CA HIS A 70 13.32 4.92 0.29
C HIS A 70 14.58 5.15 1.11
N ASN A 71 14.59 6.18 1.96
CA ASN A 71 15.75 6.51 2.79
C ASN A 71 16.09 5.41 3.80
N ALA A 72 15.09 4.64 4.22
CA ALA A 72 15.29 3.51 5.13
C ALA A 72 15.67 2.21 4.41
N GLY A 73 15.73 2.22 3.08
CA GLY A 73 16.02 1.02 2.30
C GLY A 73 14.90 0.00 2.30
N LEU A 74 13.66 0.43 2.53
CA LEU A 74 12.50 -0.45 2.57
C LEU A 74 11.74 -0.38 1.24
N THR A 75 11.31 -1.54 0.74
CA THR A 75 10.71 -1.66 -0.58
C THR A 75 9.39 -2.42 -0.61
N PRO A 76 8.44 -2.16 0.31
CA PRO A 76 7.13 -2.78 0.21
C PRO A 76 6.38 -2.21 -0.99
N SER A 77 5.43 -2.97 -1.51
CA SER A 77 4.50 -2.44 -2.50
C SER A 77 3.54 -1.47 -1.82
N VAL A 78 3.10 -0.45 -2.55
CA VAL A 78 2.19 0.57 -2.02
C VAL A 78 1.00 0.75 -2.94
N ILE A 79 -0.20 0.68 -2.38
CA ILE A 79 -1.42 1.15 -3.01
C ILE A 79 -1.78 2.46 -2.33
N MET A 80 -1.77 3.55 -3.07
CA MET A 80 -2.07 4.87 -2.54
C MET A 80 -3.56 5.14 -2.61
N VAL A 81 -4.11 5.70 -1.54
CA VAL A 81 -5.51 6.12 -1.48
C VAL A 81 -5.53 7.64 -1.31
N THR A 82 -6.33 8.33 -2.11
CA THR A 82 -6.39 9.79 -2.06
C THR A 82 -7.81 10.29 -2.30
N SER A 83 -8.18 11.37 -1.62
CA SER A 83 -9.44 12.05 -1.88
C SER A 83 -9.31 13.12 -2.96
N ALA A 84 -8.07 13.44 -3.38
CA ALA A 84 -7.82 14.47 -4.37
C ALA A 84 -7.73 13.87 -5.77
N ASN A 85 -8.40 14.53 -6.71
CA ASN A 85 -8.31 14.19 -8.13
C ASN A 85 -7.25 15.07 -8.78
N ASP A 86 -6.10 15.19 -8.15
CA ASP A 86 -4.98 16.00 -8.63
C ASP A 86 -4.10 15.14 -9.53
N THR A 87 -4.16 15.39 -10.83
CA THR A 87 -3.44 14.59 -11.82
C THR A 87 -1.93 14.72 -11.68
N ASP A 88 -1.42 15.84 -11.20
CA ASP A 88 0.02 16.01 -11.01
C ASP A 88 0.53 15.16 -9.86
N ILE A 89 -0.22 15.12 -8.76
CA ILE A 89 0.11 14.25 -7.62
C ILE A 89 0.08 12.79 -8.07
N VAL A 90 -0.99 12.35 -8.73
CA VAL A 90 -1.15 10.97 -9.17
C VAL A 90 -0.02 10.58 -10.13
N ARG A 91 0.31 11.44 -11.09
CA ARG A 91 1.40 11.18 -12.04
C ARG A 91 2.73 11.03 -11.31
N SER A 92 3.03 11.92 -10.37
CA SER A 92 4.24 11.86 -9.56
C SER A 92 4.33 10.54 -8.79
N LEU A 93 3.23 10.10 -8.19
CA LEU A 93 3.19 8.85 -7.42
C LEU A 93 3.40 7.64 -8.33
N LEU A 94 2.76 7.61 -9.49
CA LEU A 94 2.95 6.52 -10.45
C LEU A 94 4.40 6.43 -10.92
N ASN A 95 5.02 7.58 -11.17
CA ASN A 95 6.43 7.64 -11.57
C ASN A 95 7.37 7.13 -10.47
N ARG A 96 6.92 7.12 -9.23
CA ARG A 96 7.69 6.60 -8.10
C ARG A 96 7.51 5.11 -7.89
N GLY A 97 6.75 4.43 -8.75
CA GLY A 97 6.63 3.00 -8.75
C GLY A 97 5.63 2.42 -7.77
N ILE A 98 4.62 3.18 -7.35
CA ILE A 98 3.53 2.61 -6.57
C ILE A 98 2.76 1.59 -7.43
N THR A 99 2.14 0.61 -6.77
CA THR A 99 1.41 -0.44 -7.46
C THR A 99 0.15 0.10 -8.14
N ASP A 100 -0.60 0.94 -7.42
CA ASP A 100 -1.84 1.52 -7.92
C ASP A 100 -2.24 2.70 -7.04
N TYR A 101 -3.21 3.47 -7.49
CA TYR A 101 -3.84 4.52 -6.69
C TYR A 101 -5.34 4.40 -6.75
N LEU A 102 -6.01 4.79 -5.67
CA LEU A 102 -7.45 4.76 -5.57
C LEU A 102 -7.94 6.14 -5.18
N VAL A 103 -8.96 6.64 -5.86
CA VAL A 103 -9.57 7.93 -5.55
C VAL A 103 -10.84 7.69 -4.73
N LYS A 104 -10.92 8.31 -3.56
CA LYS A 104 -12.11 8.21 -2.70
C LYS A 104 -13.28 9.03 -3.29
N PRO A 105 -14.50 8.53 -3.20
CA PRO A 105 -14.91 7.20 -2.75
C PRO A 105 -14.69 6.15 -3.84
N PHE A 106 -14.36 4.94 -3.44
CA PHE A 106 -14.20 3.83 -4.37
C PHE A 106 -14.99 2.62 -3.88
N GLU A 107 -15.38 1.76 -4.81
CA GLU A 107 -16.09 0.52 -4.51
C GLU A 107 -15.11 -0.64 -4.37
N TYR A 108 -15.60 -1.73 -3.79
CA TYR A 108 -14.79 -2.93 -3.60
C TYR A 108 -14.19 -3.45 -4.90
N THR A 109 -14.93 -3.40 -6.00
CA THR A 109 -14.43 -3.88 -7.29
C THR A 109 -13.17 -3.15 -7.75
N ARG A 110 -13.11 -1.84 -7.49
CA ARG A 110 -11.91 -1.04 -7.81
C ARG A 110 -10.75 -1.40 -6.87
N PHE A 111 -11.05 -1.58 -5.59
CA PHE A 111 -10.05 -2.00 -4.61
C PHE A 111 -9.47 -3.36 -4.98
N LYS A 112 -10.33 -4.30 -5.36
CA LYS A 112 -9.92 -5.64 -5.79
C LYS A 112 -8.99 -5.58 -6.99
N THR A 113 -9.25 -4.71 -7.95
CA THR A 113 -8.38 -4.53 -9.12
C THR A 113 -6.96 -4.16 -8.68
N ALA A 114 -6.83 -3.28 -7.70
CA ALA A 114 -5.52 -2.90 -7.18
C ALA A 114 -4.81 -4.08 -6.49
N LEU A 115 -5.55 -4.87 -5.71
CA LEU A 115 -4.99 -6.08 -5.09
C LEU A 115 -4.57 -7.08 -6.15
N ASP A 116 -5.35 -7.26 -7.21
CA ASP A 116 -5.01 -8.16 -8.30
C ASP A 116 -3.73 -7.73 -9.01
N ARG A 117 -3.54 -6.42 -9.20
CA ARG A 117 -2.28 -5.91 -9.78
C ARG A 117 -1.10 -6.25 -8.90
N PHE A 118 -1.25 -6.08 -7.59
CA PHE A 118 -0.20 -6.46 -6.64
C PHE A 118 0.12 -7.95 -6.76
N THR A 119 -0.90 -8.79 -6.72
CA THR A 119 -0.74 -10.25 -6.78
C THR A 119 -0.08 -10.69 -8.08
N GLU A 120 -0.51 -10.14 -9.20
CA GLU A 120 0.06 -10.46 -10.52
C GLU A 120 1.54 -10.07 -10.58
N THR A 121 1.89 -8.89 -10.10
CA THR A 121 3.27 -8.43 -10.08
C THR A 121 4.12 -9.33 -9.20
N LYS A 122 3.63 -9.70 -8.02
CA LYS A 122 4.35 -10.61 -7.12
C LYS A 122 4.57 -11.97 -7.74
N LYS A 123 3.54 -12.54 -8.34
CA LYS A 123 3.65 -13.85 -9.01
C LYS A 123 4.63 -13.81 -10.17
N TYR A 124 4.59 -12.74 -10.96
CA TYR A 124 5.52 -12.56 -12.07
C TYR A 124 6.97 -12.49 -11.58
N LEU A 125 7.23 -11.68 -10.57
CA LEU A 125 8.58 -11.52 -10.03
C LEU A 125 9.10 -12.82 -9.39
N GLU A 126 8.27 -13.52 -8.64
CA GLU A 126 8.63 -14.80 -8.04
C GLU A 126 8.93 -15.84 -9.12
N HIS A 127 8.10 -15.92 -10.15
CA HIS A 127 8.30 -16.85 -11.26
C HIS A 127 9.55 -16.52 -12.06
N SER A 128 9.74 -15.25 -12.43
CA SER A 128 10.92 -14.81 -13.17
C SER A 128 12.19 -15.05 -12.37
N HIS A 129 12.16 -14.72 -11.07
CA HIS A 129 13.31 -14.93 -10.19
C HIS A 129 13.65 -16.41 -10.07
N GLY A 130 12.62 -17.25 -9.89
CA GLY A 130 12.81 -18.70 -9.85
C GLY A 130 13.40 -19.22 -11.15
N GLY A 131 12.97 -18.70 -12.30
CA GLY A 131 13.51 -19.06 -13.60
C GLY A 131 14.95 -18.61 -13.79
N LEU A 132 15.31 -17.44 -13.28
CA LEU A 132 16.67 -16.89 -13.36
C LEU A 132 17.61 -17.52 -12.36
N GLY A 133 17.10 -18.07 -11.30
CA GLY A 133 17.90 -18.69 -10.26
C GLY A 133 18.45 -20.07 -10.61
N GLN A 134 18.23 -20.48 -11.81
CA GLN A 134 18.70 -21.79 -12.27
C GLN A 134 20.09 -21.72 -12.93
#